data_205eb74c9f8932ec26d8742f57ac8840
#
_entry.id   205eb74c9f8932ec26d8742f57ac8840
#
_cell.length_a   1.000
_cell.length_b   1.000
_cell.length_c   1.000
_cell.angle_alpha   90.00
_cell.angle_beta   90.00
_cell.angle_gamma   90.00
#
_symmetry.space_group_name_H-M   'P 1'
#
loop_
_entity.id
_entity.type
_entity.pdbx_description
1 polymer ?
#
loop_
_entity_poly.entity_id
_entity_poly.type
_entity_poly.pdbx_seq_one_letter_code
_entity_poly.pdbx_strand_id
1 'polypeptide(L)'
;MAAGNRRRRNWRRIGLIVLISGFVLLNGVAWMQTWAMTHFAPAGQPPPRMESLSAPQKAWLVMTGVQVARPRNEHTPRDMGLAYEVRRIPVGNGESLEAWWMPQTQPRGLVLLFPGYASPKESLLARALVFHDLGYDALAVDFRGVGGSSGQDTTLGVREATDVAQAVAYARQTWPDRRLVLYGVSMGSAAVLRAVAQAGVRPAAVILESPFDRLLTTVRNRFRVMGLPAFPSAELMVFWGSVQHGFNGFAHNPADYAAAVQCPALVLHGDQDTRATTAEARA
;
A
#
# COMPACT_ATOMS: atom_id res chain seq x y z
N MET A 1 -26.53 -28.72 -49.26
CA MET A 1 -25.49 -28.84 -48.17
C MET A 1 -24.62 -27.59 -48.00
N ALA A 2 -24.39 -26.69 -48.96
CA ALA A 2 -23.50 -25.51 -48.85
C ALA A 2 -23.99 -24.36 -47.91
N ALA A 3 -25.31 -24.16 -47.78
CA ALA A 3 -25.89 -23.08 -46.95
C ALA A 3 -25.70 -23.28 -45.44
N GLY A 4 -25.79 -24.52 -44.94
CA GLY A 4 -25.60 -24.84 -43.53
C GLY A 4 -24.17 -24.61 -43.04
N ASN A 5 -23.17 -24.80 -43.91
CA ASN A 5 -21.75 -24.64 -43.57
C ASN A 5 -21.34 -23.16 -43.46
N ARG A 6 -21.94 -22.27 -44.30
CA ARG A 6 -21.72 -20.81 -44.23
C ARG A 6 -22.32 -20.23 -42.94
N ARG A 7 -23.50 -20.66 -42.50
CA ARG A 7 -24.17 -20.20 -41.29
C ARG A 7 -23.35 -20.57 -40.02
N ARG A 8 -22.89 -21.83 -39.94
CA ARG A 8 -22.02 -22.29 -38.83
C ARG A 8 -20.70 -21.53 -38.78
N ARG A 9 -20.09 -21.21 -39.92
CA ARG A 9 -18.84 -20.42 -40.01
C ARG A 9 -19.03 -18.99 -39.53
N ASN A 10 -20.17 -18.37 -39.84
CA ASN A 10 -20.49 -17.02 -39.39
C ASN A 10 -20.72 -16.98 -37.87
N TRP A 11 -21.44 -17.95 -37.29
CA TRP A 11 -21.63 -18.03 -35.84
C TRP A 11 -20.31 -18.22 -35.07
N ARG A 12 -19.39 -19.03 -35.60
CA ARG A 12 -18.05 -19.21 -35.03
C ARG A 12 -17.24 -17.92 -35.07
N ARG A 13 -17.31 -17.17 -36.20
CA ARG A 13 -16.65 -15.85 -36.31
C ARG A 13 -17.23 -14.83 -35.35
N ILE A 14 -18.56 -14.76 -35.25
CA ILE A 14 -19.23 -13.87 -34.29
C ILE A 14 -18.85 -14.26 -32.85
N GLY A 15 -18.88 -15.53 -32.49
CA GLY A 15 -18.44 -16.01 -31.16
C GLY A 15 -17.00 -15.65 -30.85
N LEU A 16 -16.08 -15.79 -31.80
CA LEU A 16 -14.68 -15.42 -31.67
C LEU A 16 -14.52 -13.89 -31.44
N ILE A 17 -15.23 -13.07 -32.21
CA ILE A 17 -15.21 -11.61 -32.08
C ILE A 17 -15.72 -11.22 -30.70
N VAL A 18 -16.82 -11.79 -30.23
CA VAL A 18 -17.38 -11.52 -28.89
C VAL A 18 -16.36 -11.88 -27.80
N LEU A 19 -15.71 -13.05 -27.91
CA LEU A 19 -14.70 -13.48 -26.96
C LEU A 19 -13.47 -12.54 -26.93
N ILE A 20 -12.97 -12.16 -28.10
CA ILE A 20 -11.84 -11.23 -28.21
C ILE A 20 -12.22 -9.85 -27.66
N SER A 21 -13.42 -9.34 -28.00
CA SER A 21 -13.88 -8.04 -27.52
C SER A 21 -14.06 -8.06 -25.99
N GLY A 22 -14.62 -9.14 -25.45
CA GLY A 22 -14.75 -9.33 -23.99
C GLY A 22 -13.40 -9.40 -23.29
N PHE A 23 -12.45 -10.12 -23.86
CA PHE A 23 -11.07 -10.19 -23.34
C PHE A 23 -10.37 -8.82 -23.35
N VAL A 24 -10.45 -8.08 -24.46
CA VAL A 24 -9.87 -6.73 -24.58
C VAL A 24 -10.51 -5.78 -23.57
N LEU A 25 -11.85 -5.80 -23.45
CA LEU A 25 -12.58 -4.96 -22.52
C LEU A 25 -12.16 -5.25 -21.07
N LEU A 26 -12.10 -6.52 -20.67
CA LEU A 26 -11.73 -6.93 -19.32
C LEU A 26 -10.31 -6.49 -18.96
N ASN A 27 -9.36 -6.64 -19.89
CA ASN A 27 -7.98 -6.17 -19.70
C ASN A 27 -7.91 -4.64 -19.64
N GLY A 28 -8.66 -3.92 -20.49
CA GLY A 28 -8.74 -2.46 -20.45
C GLY A 28 -9.27 -1.95 -19.12
N VAL A 29 -10.35 -2.55 -18.61
CA VAL A 29 -10.91 -2.23 -17.30
C VAL A 29 -9.89 -2.51 -16.18
N ALA A 30 -9.25 -3.68 -16.19
CA ALA A 30 -8.24 -4.03 -15.18
C ALA A 30 -7.05 -3.05 -15.19
N TRP A 31 -6.57 -2.64 -16.36
CA TRP A 31 -5.54 -1.62 -16.53
C TRP A 31 -5.95 -0.29 -15.88
N MET A 32 -7.15 0.22 -16.23
CA MET A 32 -7.64 1.51 -15.74
C MET A 32 -7.91 1.49 -14.23
N GLN A 33 -8.51 0.42 -13.73
CA GLN A 33 -8.76 0.23 -12.29
C GLN A 33 -7.45 0.20 -11.50
N THR A 34 -6.45 -0.52 -12.01
CA THR A 34 -5.12 -0.59 -11.36
C THR A 34 -4.44 0.77 -11.36
N TRP A 35 -4.49 1.48 -12.48
CA TRP A 35 -3.96 2.86 -12.57
C TRP A 35 -4.63 3.77 -11.53
N ALA A 36 -5.95 3.77 -11.47
CA ALA A 36 -6.71 4.62 -10.53
C ALA A 36 -6.40 4.30 -9.06
N MET A 37 -6.10 3.05 -8.73
CA MET A 37 -5.75 2.64 -7.37
C MET A 37 -4.30 2.92 -7.00
N THR A 38 -3.39 2.94 -7.96
CA THR A 38 -1.95 3.09 -7.69
C THR A 38 -1.41 4.48 -7.95
N HIS A 39 -2.17 5.35 -8.65
CA HIS A 39 -1.80 6.74 -8.92
C HIS A 39 -2.79 7.67 -8.23
N PHE A 40 -2.28 8.42 -7.25
CA PHE A 40 -3.10 9.37 -6.50
C PHE A 40 -3.41 10.61 -7.33
N ALA A 41 -4.68 11.02 -7.37
CA ALA A 41 -5.09 12.28 -7.98
C ALA A 41 -4.49 13.47 -7.22
N PRO A 42 -4.14 14.57 -7.90
CA PRO A 42 -3.82 15.82 -7.22
C PRO A 42 -4.94 16.18 -6.24
N ALA A 43 -4.55 16.58 -5.04
CA ALA A 43 -5.52 16.83 -3.98
C ALA A 43 -6.45 18.01 -4.33
N GLY A 44 -7.73 17.85 -4.08
CA GLY A 44 -8.69 18.94 -4.22
C GLY A 44 -10.14 18.56 -4.49
N GLN A 45 -10.44 17.37 -4.99
CA GLN A 45 -11.82 16.95 -5.20
C GLN A 45 -12.07 15.62 -4.50
N PRO A 46 -12.97 15.57 -3.50
CA PRO A 46 -13.42 14.30 -2.97
C PRO A 46 -14.08 13.50 -4.10
N PRO A 47 -13.95 12.17 -4.11
CA PRO A 47 -14.63 11.35 -5.10
C PRO A 47 -16.13 11.63 -5.05
N PRO A 48 -16.80 11.66 -6.21
CA PRO A 48 -18.24 11.94 -6.25
C PRO A 48 -18.98 10.88 -5.43
N ARG A 49 -19.98 11.32 -4.67
CA ARG A 49 -20.83 10.39 -3.91
C ARG A 49 -21.58 9.49 -4.88
N MET A 50 -21.49 8.18 -4.69
CA MET A 50 -22.10 7.19 -5.61
C MET A 50 -23.62 7.41 -5.78
N GLU A 51 -24.29 7.91 -4.74
CA GLU A 51 -25.73 8.17 -4.77
C GLU A 51 -26.11 9.31 -5.72
N SER A 52 -25.22 10.29 -5.94
CA SER A 52 -25.46 11.45 -6.81
C SER A 52 -25.16 11.19 -8.29
N LEU A 53 -24.61 10.00 -8.63
CA LEU A 53 -24.22 9.67 -10.00
C LEU A 53 -25.38 9.08 -10.79
N SER A 54 -25.53 9.50 -12.06
CA SER A 54 -26.39 8.85 -13.04
C SER A 54 -25.89 7.45 -13.44
N ALA A 55 -26.75 6.60 -14.00
CA ALA A 55 -26.38 5.25 -14.43
C ALA A 55 -25.19 5.23 -15.41
N PRO A 56 -25.08 6.10 -16.43
CA PRO A 56 -23.91 6.17 -17.31
C PRO A 56 -22.63 6.56 -16.57
N GLN A 57 -22.72 7.49 -15.60
CA GLN A 57 -21.56 7.90 -14.80
C GLN A 57 -21.09 6.77 -13.88
N LYS A 58 -22.01 6.00 -13.28
CA LYS A 58 -21.67 4.79 -12.51
C LYS A 58 -20.98 3.76 -13.38
N ALA A 59 -21.52 3.48 -14.57
CA ALA A 59 -20.90 2.56 -15.53
C ALA A 59 -19.51 3.03 -15.94
N TRP A 60 -19.33 4.31 -16.22
CA TRP A 60 -18.03 4.90 -16.51
C TRP A 60 -17.05 4.72 -15.37
N LEU A 61 -17.48 4.99 -14.14
CA LEU A 61 -16.64 4.85 -12.95
C LEU A 61 -16.22 3.40 -12.69
N VAL A 62 -17.14 2.44 -12.92
CA VAL A 62 -16.82 1.00 -12.86
C VAL A 62 -15.78 0.62 -13.90
N MET A 63 -15.84 1.20 -15.11
CA MET A 63 -14.86 0.93 -16.15
C MET A 63 -13.50 1.59 -15.91
N THR A 64 -13.49 2.85 -15.45
CA THR A 64 -12.27 3.65 -15.35
C THR A 64 -11.59 3.61 -13.98
N GLY A 65 -12.29 3.17 -12.96
CA GLY A 65 -11.84 3.20 -11.57
C GLY A 65 -12.14 4.52 -10.86
N VAL A 66 -12.18 4.45 -9.53
CA VAL A 66 -12.22 5.62 -8.65
C VAL A 66 -10.79 6.01 -8.36
N GLN A 67 -10.37 7.16 -8.87
CA GLN A 67 -9.06 7.68 -8.56
C GLN A 67 -9.03 8.13 -7.09
N VAL A 68 -8.08 7.59 -6.33
CA VAL A 68 -7.90 7.94 -4.92
C VAL A 68 -7.24 9.31 -4.84
N ALA A 69 -7.89 10.26 -4.15
CA ALA A 69 -7.27 11.55 -3.88
C ALA A 69 -5.98 11.35 -3.07
N ARG A 70 -4.94 12.14 -3.38
CA ARG A 70 -3.69 12.11 -2.60
C ARG A 70 -3.99 12.36 -1.13
N PRO A 71 -3.67 11.41 -0.22
CA PRO A 71 -3.85 11.59 1.21
C PRO A 71 -3.00 12.75 1.72
N ARG A 72 -3.57 13.58 2.60
CA ARG A 72 -2.90 14.73 3.23
C ARG A 72 -2.94 14.58 4.74
N ASN A 73 -1.97 15.20 5.40
CA ASN A 73 -2.00 15.35 6.84
C ASN A 73 -2.89 16.55 7.19
N GLU A 74 -3.98 16.33 7.91
CA GLU A 74 -4.91 17.35 8.41
C GLU A 74 -4.61 17.70 9.87
N HIS A 75 -4.05 16.74 10.63
CA HIS A 75 -3.63 16.88 12.01
C HIS A 75 -2.12 16.72 12.16
N THR A 76 -1.58 17.22 13.25
CA THR A 76 -0.16 17.20 13.58
C THR A 76 0.07 16.59 14.96
N PRO A 77 1.30 16.22 15.34
CA PRO A 77 1.59 15.77 16.71
C PRO A 77 1.22 16.76 17.80
N ARG A 78 1.15 18.07 17.50
CA ARG A 78 0.69 19.09 18.47
C ARG A 78 -0.76 18.86 18.91
N ASP A 79 -1.60 18.37 18.04
CA ASP A 79 -3.00 18.06 18.34
C ASP A 79 -3.12 16.93 19.37
N MET A 80 -2.04 16.15 19.53
CA MET A 80 -1.89 15.11 20.55
C MET A 80 -1.02 15.57 21.75
N GLY A 81 -0.68 16.86 21.83
CA GLY A 81 0.18 17.41 22.88
C GLY A 81 1.67 17.08 22.74
N LEU A 82 2.10 16.56 21.59
CA LEU A 82 3.48 16.18 21.34
C LEU A 82 4.26 17.31 20.64
N ALA A 83 5.45 17.64 21.17
CA ALA A 83 6.42 18.45 20.45
C ALA A 83 6.97 17.64 19.27
N TYR A 84 7.19 18.30 18.11
CA TYR A 84 7.76 17.62 16.94
C TYR A 84 8.54 18.57 16.06
N GLU A 85 9.39 17.96 15.22
CA GLU A 85 10.08 18.62 14.13
C GLU A 85 9.79 17.92 12.81
N VAL A 86 9.68 18.70 11.74
CA VAL A 86 9.55 18.16 10.39
C VAL A 86 10.95 17.80 9.88
N ARG A 87 11.12 16.56 9.43
CA ARG A 87 12.35 16.06 8.82
C ARG A 87 12.11 15.73 7.36
N ARG A 88 13.07 16.05 6.51
CA ARG A 88 13.10 15.66 5.10
C ARG A 88 14.20 14.66 4.88
N ILE A 89 13.84 13.49 4.37
CA ILE A 89 14.74 12.35 4.14
C ILE A 89 14.93 12.21 2.64
N PRO A 90 16.12 12.50 2.09
CA PRO A 90 16.38 12.32 0.66
C PRO A 90 16.28 10.84 0.27
N VAL A 91 15.64 10.56 -0.87
CA VAL A 91 15.52 9.19 -1.42
C VAL A 91 16.12 9.06 -2.84
N GLY A 92 16.88 10.05 -3.26
CA GLY A 92 17.48 10.13 -4.59
C GLY A 92 16.62 10.86 -5.62
N ASN A 93 17.17 11.16 -6.79
CA ASN A 93 16.50 11.80 -7.93
C ASN A 93 15.75 13.11 -7.59
N GLY A 94 16.18 13.85 -6.56
CA GLY A 94 15.49 15.04 -6.09
C GLY A 94 14.22 14.79 -5.29
N GLU A 95 13.86 13.52 -5.04
CA GLU A 95 12.73 13.14 -4.20
C GLU A 95 13.10 13.08 -2.72
N SER A 96 12.10 13.27 -1.85
CA SER A 96 12.26 13.20 -0.40
C SER A 96 11.01 12.63 0.27
N LEU A 97 11.21 11.97 1.41
CA LEU A 97 10.15 11.66 2.35
C LEU A 97 10.02 12.79 3.37
N GLU A 98 8.81 13.06 3.81
CA GLU A 98 8.55 13.92 4.94
C GLU A 98 8.23 13.07 6.17
N ALA A 99 8.88 13.40 7.27
CA ALA A 99 8.67 12.70 8.54
C ALA A 99 8.46 13.69 9.68
N TRP A 100 7.74 13.27 10.70
CA TRP A 100 7.62 13.96 11.99
C TRP A 100 8.46 13.25 13.04
N TRP A 101 9.47 13.93 13.54
CA TRP A 101 10.25 13.46 14.66
C TRP A 101 9.71 14.05 15.97
N MET A 102 9.30 13.18 16.88
CA MET A 102 8.77 13.48 18.19
C MET A 102 9.80 13.03 19.24
N PRO A 103 10.62 13.97 19.78
CA PRO A 103 11.71 13.65 20.68
C PRO A 103 11.24 13.36 22.12
N GLN A 104 12.03 12.55 22.82
CA GLN A 104 12.02 12.36 24.26
C GLN A 104 13.29 12.92 24.92
N THR A 105 13.20 13.28 26.19
CA THR A 105 14.37 13.82 26.92
C THR A 105 15.47 12.78 27.11
N GLN A 106 15.08 11.53 27.46
CA GLN A 106 15.98 10.39 27.65
C GLN A 106 15.40 9.15 26.97
N PRO A 107 15.50 9.06 25.63
CA PRO A 107 14.82 8.02 24.89
C PRO A 107 15.46 6.65 25.06
N ARG A 108 14.62 5.64 25.24
CA ARG A 108 14.99 4.21 25.28
C ARG A 108 15.39 3.67 23.90
N GLY A 109 15.04 4.37 22.85
CA GLY A 109 15.28 4.05 21.44
C GLY A 109 14.47 4.95 20.53
N LEU A 110 14.40 4.62 19.25
CA LEU A 110 13.65 5.33 18.23
C LEU A 110 12.73 4.36 17.50
N VAL A 111 11.44 4.66 17.45
CA VAL A 111 10.46 3.90 16.67
C VAL A 111 10.19 4.64 15.37
N LEU A 112 10.46 3.98 14.22
CA LEU A 112 10.08 4.45 12.90
C LEU A 112 8.71 3.87 12.55
N LEU A 113 7.73 4.72 12.25
CA LEU A 113 6.34 4.32 11.99
C LEU A 113 6.00 4.55 10.52
N PHE A 114 5.45 3.50 9.88
CA PHE A 114 5.12 3.46 8.47
C PHE A 114 3.64 3.15 8.26
N PRO A 115 2.89 4.03 7.54
CA PRO A 115 1.45 3.91 7.40
C PRO A 115 1.02 2.83 6.41
N GLY A 116 -0.29 2.58 6.37
CA GLY A 116 -0.92 1.71 5.39
C GLY A 116 -1.11 2.37 4.02
N TYR A 117 -1.74 1.63 3.11
CA TYR A 117 -2.10 2.11 1.78
C TYR A 117 -3.02 3.33 1.85
N ALA A 118 -2.72 4.34 1.03
CA ALA A 118 -3.48 5.57 0.93
C ALA A 118 -3.73 6.24 2.30
N SER A 119 -2.75 6.19 3.19
CA SER A 119 -2.85 6.70 4.55
C SER A 119 -1.64 7.58 4.86
N PRO A 120 -1.84 8.83 5.33
CA PRO A 120 -0.74 9.70 5.71
C PRO A 120 -0.20 9.34 7.11
N LYS A 121 0.98 9.86 7.46
CA LYS A 121 1.64 9.62 8.76
C LYS A 121 0.80 10.07 9.96
N GLU A 122 -0.13 11.00 9.78
CA GLU A 122 -1.05 11.41 10.85
C GLU A 122 -1.90 10.24 11.39
N SER A 123 -2.20 9.26 10.55
CA SER A 123 -2.94 8.04 10.94
C SER A 123 -2.20 7.23 12.02
N LEU A 124 -0.93 7.51 12.23
CA LEU A 124 -0.06 6.85 13.20
C LEU A 124 0.10 7.64 14.51
N LEU A 125 -0.52 8.82 14.65
CA LEU A 125 -0.32 9.69 15.82
C LEU A 125 -0.68 9.02 17.14
N ALA A 126 -1.79 8.25 17.18
CA ALA A 126 -2.15 7.51 18.40
C ALA A 126 -1.08 6.47 18.78
N ARG A 127 -0.47 5.79 17.77
CA ARG A 127 0.63 4.84 18.01
C ARG A 127 1.90 5.57 18.43
N ALA A 128 2.20 6.69 17.81
CA ALA A 128 3.35 7.53 18.18
C ALA A 128 3.24 8.02 19.63
N LEU A 129 2.04 8.42 20.07
CA LEU A 129 1.78 8.79 21.46
C LEU A 129 2.07 7.63 22.43
N VAL A 130 1.58 6.42 22.13
CA VAL A 130 1.86 5.23 22.96
C VAL A 130 3.36 4.97 23.09
N PHE A 131 4.12 5.04 21.98
CA PHE A 131 5.58 4.86 22.07
C PHE A 131 6.27 6.01 22.79
N HIS A 132 5.78 7.23 22.65
CA HIS A 132 6.28 8.37 23.38
C HIS A 132 6.04 8.20 24.90
N ASP A 133 4.86 7.74 25.32
CA ASP A 133 4.56 7.44 26.74
C ASP A 133 5.41 6.28 27.29
N LEU A 134 5.81 5.34 26.43
CA LEU A 134 6.76 4.28 26.76
C LEU A 134 8.23 4.74 26.80
N GLY A 135 8.49 6.02 26.54
CA GLY A 135 9.82 6.63 26.60
C GLY A 135 10.66 6.43 25.33
N TYR A 136 10.06 6.28 24.17
CA TYR A 136 10.78 6.22 22.90
C TYR A 136 10.64 7.53 22.11
N ASP A 137 11.68 7.93 21.39
CA ASP A 137 11.52 8.85 20.29
C ASP A 137 10.62 8.20 19.22
N ALA A 138 9.81 8.99 18.51
CA ALA A 138 9.02 8.49 17.41
C ALA A 138 9.34 9.27 16.12
N LEU A 139 9.45 8.55 14.98
CA LEU A 139 9.63 9.12 13.64
C LEU A 139 8.52 8.57 12.74
N ALA A 140 7.44 9.32 12.58
CA ALA A 140 6.34 8.97 11.68
C ALA A 140 6.66 9.45 10.27
N VAL A 141 6.64 8.55 9.28
CA VAL A 141 7.12 8.80 7.91
C VAL A 141 5.97 8.70 6.92
N ASP A 142 5.78 9.71 6.07
CA ASP A 142 4.96 9.58 4.86
C ASP A 142 5.75 8.81 3.79
N PHE A 143 5.15 7.78 3.22
CA PHE A 143 5.70 7.16 2.00
C PHE A 143 5.61 8.11 0.80
N ARG A 144 6.40 7.87 -0.26
CA ARG A 144 6.23 8.58 -1.52
C ARG A 144 4.77 8.47 -2.01
N GLY A 145 4.27 9.53 -2.61
CA GLY A 145 2.88 9.64 -3.06
C GLY A 145 1.90 10.12 -2.00
N VAL A 146 2.28 10.20 -0.72
CA VAL A 146 1.38 10.52 0.39
C VAL A 146 1.89 11.73 1.19
N GLY A 147 0.99 12.44 1.82
CA GLY A 147 1.27 13.53 2.76
C GLY A 147 2.20 14.59 2.18
N GLY A 148 3.28 14.91 2.91
CA GLY A 148 4.31 15.88 2.51
C GLY A 148 5.46 15.30 1.69
N SER A 149 5.48 13.99 1.41
CA SER A 149 6.53 13.31 0.63
C SER A 149 6.38 13.56 -0.87
N SER A 150 7.46 13.36 -1.64
CA SER A 150 7.45 13.45 -3.11
C SER A 150 6.63 12.35 -3.77
N GLY A 151 6.44 12.43 -5.09
CA GLY A 151 5.76 11.42 -5.89
C GLY A 151 4.22 11.51 -5.84
N GLN A 152 3.52 10.64 -6.59
CA GLN A 152 2.06 10.60 -6.70
C GLN A 152 1.51 9.19 -6.83
N ASP A 153 2.34 8.16 -6.65
CA ASP A 153 1.98 6.77 -6.88
C ASP A 153 2.46 5.86 -5.73
N THR A 154 1.90 4.66 -5.68
CA THR A 154 2.25 3.61 -4.72
C THR A 154 2.41 2.28 -5.41
N THR A 155 3.27 1.43 -4.86
CA THR A 155 3.52 0.08 -5.34
C THR A 155 3.13 -0.99 -4.32
N LEU A 156 2.30 -0.61 -3.35
CA LEU A 156 1.73 -1.49 -2.33
C LEU A 156 2.77 -2.24 -1.47
N GLY A 157 3.90 -1.56 -1.18
CA GLY A 157 4.95 -2.08 -0.30
C GLY A 157 6.26 -2.44 -1.02
N VAL A 158 6.29 -2.41 -2.36
CA VAL A 158 7.50 -2.78 -3.13
C VAL A 158 8.53 -1.65 -3.12
N ARG A 159 8.20 -0.48 -3.65
CA ARG A 159 9.06 0.71 -3.63
C ARG A 159 9.12 1.31 -2.22
N GLU A 160 8.03 1.19 -1.47
CA GLU A 160 7.94 1.63 -0.08
C GLU A 160 8.97 0.92 0.82
N ALA A 161 9.40 -0.29 0.47
CA ALA A 161 10.52 -0.95 1.14
C ALA A 161 11.85 -0.19 0.97
N THR A 162 12.06 0.48 -0.17
CA THR A 162 13.20 1.38 -0.36
C THR A 162 13.06 2.63 0.51
N ASP A 163 11.85 3.16 0.65
CA ASP A 163 11.57 4.30 1.53
C ASP A 163 11.87 3.94 3.00
N VAL A 164 11.46 2.74 3.44
CA VAL A 164 11.83 2.21 4.76
C VAL A 164 13.36 2.15 4.93
N ALA A 165 14.07 1.61 3.95
CA ALA A 165 15.54 1.49 4.01
C ALA A 165 16.21 2.86 4.10
N GLN A 166 15.75 3.85 3.33
CA GLN A 166 16.26 5.23 3.38
C GLN A 166 15.95 5.91 4.72
N ALA A 167 14.74 5.71 5.27
CA ALA A 167 14.39 6.24 6.58
C ALA A 167 15.26 5.63 7.70
N VAL A 168 15.54 4.33 7.62
CA VAL A 168 16.46 3.65 8.55
C VAL A 168 17.89 4.15 8.41
N ALA A 169 18.38 4.33 7.17
CA ALA A 169 19.71 4.87 6.93
C ALA A 169 19.84 6.29 7.50
N TYR A 170 18.87 7.16 7.24
CA TYR A 170 18.78 8.49 7.81
C TYR A 170 18.78 8.47 9.35
N ALA A 171 17.95 7.60 9.96
CA ALA A 171 17.88 7.49 11.41
C ALA A 171 19.22 7.04 12.02
N ARG A 172 19.92 6.08 11.39
CA ARG A 172 21.25 5.64 11.84
C ARG A 172 22.31 6.72 11.72
N GLN A 173 22.23 7.55 10.69
CA GLN A 173 23.15 8.66 10.49
C GLN A 173 22.88 9.80 11.48
N THR A 174 21.61 10.09 11.75
CA THR A 174 21.22 11.22 12.61
C THR A 174 21.31 10.88 14.10
N TRP A 175 20.97 9.64 14.46
CA TRP A 175 20.94 9.15 15.85
C TRP A 175 21.63 7.77 15.95
N PRO A 176 22.97 7.71 15.80
CA PRO A 176 23.72 6.45 15.67
C PRO A 176 23.56 5.52 16.87
N ASP A 177 23.40 6.06 18.07
CA ASP A 177 23.31 5.29 19.32
C ASP A 177 21.88 4.78 19.62
N ARG A 178 20.88 5.13 18.81
CA ARG A 178 19.49 4.73 19.04
C ARG A 178 19.24 3.29 18.60
N ARG A 179 18.62 2.51 19.46
CA ARG A 179 18.05 1.22 19.11
C ARG A 179 16.80 1.48 18.25
N LEU A 180 16.81 0.99 17.00
CA LEU A 180 15.72 1.23 16.04
C LEU A 180 14.68 0.12 16.12
N VAL A 181 13.42 0.49 16.32
CA VAL A 181 12.24 -0.37 16.20
C VAL A 181 11.48 0.08 14.96
N LEU A 182 11.07 -0.85 14.11
CA LEU A 182 10.24 -0.55 12.95
C LEU A 182 8.80 -0.97 13.23
N TYR A 183 7.88 -0.06 13.04
CA TYR A 183 6.44 -0.28 13.15
C TYR A 183 5.79 -0.06 11.79
N GLY A 184 5.10 -1.06 11.28
CA GLY A 184 4.37 -0.95 10.00
C GLY A 184 2.89 -1.32 10.17
N VAL A 185 2.01 -0.63 9.43
CA VAL A 185 0.59 -0.94 9.36
C VAL A 185 0.25 -1.45 7.96
N SER A 186 -0.31 -2.64 7.81
CA SER A 186 -0.80 -3.19 6.54
C SER A 186 0.29 -3.13 5.44
N MET A 187 0.15 -2.26 4.43
CA MET A 187 1.18 -2.01 3.42
C MET A 187 2.53 -1.62 4.05
N GLY A 188 2.51 -0.84 5.14
CA GLY A 188 3.73 -0.49 5.88
C GLY A 188 4.41 -1.72 6.49
N SER A 189 3.64 -2.71 6.98
CA SER A 189 4.18 -4.00 7.45
C SER A 189 4.86 -4.76 6.32
N ALA A 190 4.24 -4.81 5.14
CA ALA A 190 4.82 -5.45 3.96
C ALA A 190 6.11 -4.76 3.50
N ALA A 191 6.13 -3.42 3.53
CA ALA A 191 7.32 -2.62 3.21
C ALA A 191 8.47 -2.87 4.20
N VAL A 192 8.17 -2.93 5.51
CA VAL A 192 9.16 -3.25 6.57
C VAL A 192 9.73 -4.64 6.35
N LEU A 193 8.88 -5.67 6.17
CA LEU A 193 9.33 -7.05 5.94
C LEU A 193 10.20 -7.15 4.69
N ARG A 194 9.78 -6.52 3.58
CA ARG A 194 10.56 -6.51 2.34
C ARG A 194 11.89 -5.78 2.51
N ALA A 195 11.94 -4.66 3.26
CA ALA A 195 13.18 -3.93 3.53
C ALA A 195 14.16 -4.77 4.35
N VAL A 196 13.69 -5.54 5.33
CA VAL A 196 14.51 -6.50 6.08
C VAL A 196 15.04 -7.60 5.16
N ALA A 197 14.19 -8.19 4.32
CA ALA A 197 14.55 -9.31 3.47
C ALA A 197 15.44 -8.94 2.29
N GLN A 198 15.18 -7.80 1.62
CA GLN A 198 15.79 -7.47 0.34
C GLN A 198 16.73 -6.27 0.36
N ALA A 199 16.55 -5.32 1.30
CA ALA A 199 17.45 -4.17 1.45
C ALA A 199 18.44 -4.30 2.61
N GLY A 200 18.47 -5.44 3.28
CA GLY A 200 19.44 -5.72 4.35
C GLY A 200 19.24 -4.89 5.62
N VAL A 201 18.05 -4.33 5.82
CA VAL A 201 17.71 -3.56 7.03
C VAL A 201 17.76 -4.49 8.25
N ARG A 202 18.40 -4.08 9.34
CA ARG A 202 18.55 -4.85 10.58
C ARG A 202 18.09 -4.01 11.77
N PRO A 203 16.79 -4.02 12.10
CA PRO A 203 16.27 -3.32 13.27
C PRO A 203 16.54 -4.11 14.58
N ALA A 204 16.36 -3.45 15.72
CA ALA A 204 16.38 -4.09 17.03
C ALA A 204 15.09 -4.89 17.30
N ALA A 205 13.97 -4.49 16.72
CA ALA A 205 12.69 -5.19 16.76
C ALA A 205 11.79 -4.72 15.59
N VAL A 206 10.78 -5.51 15.26
CA VAL A 206 9.71 -5.14 14.32
C VAL A 206 8.35 -5.31 14.97
N ILE A 207 7.43 -4.41 14.65
CA ILE A 207 6.01 -4.49 15.05
C ILE A 207 5.19 -4.35 13.78
N LEU A 208 4.37 -5.36 13.50
CA LEU A 208 3.61 -5.52 12.26
C LEU A 208 2.12 -5.53 12.60
N GLU A 209 1.42 -4.46 12.26
CA GLU A 209 -0.02 -4.35 12.47
C GLU A 209 -0.76 -4.72 11.18
N SER A 210 -1.69 -5.67 11.27
CA SER A 210 -2.52 -6.16 10.15
C SER A 210 -1.69 -6.49 8.89
N PRO A 211 -0.59 -7.26 8.97
CA PRO A 211 0.15 -7.67 7.79
C PRO A 211 -0.72 -8.57 6.91
N PHE A 212 -0.50 -8.50 5.61
CA PHE A 212 -1.06 -9.47 4.66
C PHE A 212 0.03 -10.46 4.22
N ASP A 213 -0.39 -11.66 3.79
CA ASP A 213 0.51 -12.73 3.35
C ASP A 213 1.07 -12.48 1.95
N ARG A 214 0.19 -12.15 0.99
CA ARG A 214 0.48 -12.01 -0.44
C ARG A 214 -0.33 -10.89 -1.06
N LEU A 215 0.27 -10.13 -1.97
CA LEU A 215 -0.44 -9.08 -2.68
C LEU A 215 -1.68 -9.62 -3.41
N LEU A 216 -1.57 -10.77 -4.09
CA LEU A 216 -2.71 -11.37 -4.80
C LEU A 216 -3.86 -11.74 -3.85
N THR A 217 -3.55 -12.31 -2.66
CA THR A 217 -4.58 -12.65 -1.65
C THR A 217 -5.32 -11.40 -1.20
N THR A 218 -4.57 -10.33 -0.91
CA THR A 218 -5.14 -9.03 -0.51
C THR A 218 -6.07 -8.45 -1.58
N VAL A 219 -5.68 -8.51 -2.85
CA VAL A 219 -6.53 -8.04 -3.96
C VAL A 219 -7.77 -8.92 -4.09
N ARG A 220 -7.65 -10.25 -4.01
CA ARG A 220 -8.78 -11.18 -4.02
C ARG A 220 -9.77 -10.93 -2.87
N ASN A 221 -9.26 -10.66 -1.66
CA ASN A 221 -10.09 -10.36 -0.50
C ASN A 221 -10.94 -9.10 -0.70
N ARG A 222 -10.39 -8.07 -1.36
CA ARG A 222 -11.17 -6.87 -1.70
C ARG A 222 -12.37 -7.17 -2.59
N PHE A 223 -12.20 -8.04 -3.61
CA PHE A 223 -13.31 -8.49 -4.44
C PHE A 223 -14.35 -9.26 -3.63
N ARG A 224 -13.92 -10.15 -2.73
CA ARG A 224 -14.83 -10.93 -1.86
C ARG A 224 -15.64 -10.02 -0.93
N VAL A 225 -15.01 -9.01 -0.32
CA VAL A 225 -15.70 -8.03 0.54
C VAL A 225 -16.75 -7.24 -0.25
N MET A 226 -16.52 -6.98 -1.54
CA MET A 226 -17.49 -6.32 -2.42
C MET A 226 -18.56 -7.29 -2.97
N GLY A 227 -18.51 -8.58 -2.63
CA GLY A 227 -19.41 -9.59 -3.18
C GLY A 227 -19.17 -9.90 -4.67
N LEU A 228 -18.01 -9.62 -5.20
CA LEU A 228 -17.64 -9.79 -6.60
C LEU A 228 -16.74 -11.02 -6.80
N PRO A 229 -16.83 -11.73 -7.97
CA PRO A 229 -15.88 -12.77 -8.31
C PRO A 229 -14.45 -12.22 -8.38
N ALA A 230 -13.54 -12.82 -7.61
CA ALA A 230 -12.15 -12.38 -7.60
C ALA A 230 -11.42 -12.76 -8.91
N PHE A 231 -11.63 -13.98 -9.41
CA PHE A 231 -11.04 -14.47 -10.66
C PHE A 231 -11.88 -14.09 -11.88
N PRO A 232 -11.31 -13.64 -12.99
CA PRO A 232 -9.87 -13.36 -13.22
C PRO A 232 -9.46 -11.92 -12.88
N SER A 233 -10.36 -11.11 -12.31
CA SER A 233 -10.16 -9.66 -12.14
C SER A 233 -8.98 -9.34 -11.23
N ALA A 234 -8.82 -10.06 -10.12
CA ALA A 234 -7.71 -9.83 -9.19
C ALA A 234 -6.35 -10.14 -9.84
N GLU A 235 -6.27 -11.23 -10.59
CA GLU A 235 -5.06 -11.64 -11.32
C GLU A 235 -4.68 -10.61 -12.39
N LEU A 236 -5.67 -10.12 -13.13
CA LEU A 236 -5.45 -9.08 -14.13
C LEU A 236 -5.01 -7.76 -13.51
N MET A 237 -5.57 -7.37 -12.36
CA MET A 237 -5.12 -6.18 -11.64
C MET A 237 -3.69 -6.31 -11.16
N VAL A 238 -3.30 -7.45 -10.58
CA VAL A 238 -1.91 -7.69 -10.16
C VAL A 238 -0.97 -7.72 -11.37
N PHE A 239 -1.39 -8.34 -12.47
CA PHE A 239 -0.61 -8.36 -13.72
C PHE A 239 -0.39 -6.94 -14.26
N TRP A 240 -1.45 -6.15 -14.41
CA TRP A 240 -1.34 -4.80 -14.94
C TRP A 240 -0.62 -3.84 -14.00
N GLY A 241 -0.78 -4.01 -12.68
CA GLY A 241 0.03 -3.29 -11.68
C GLY A 241 1.52 -3.62 -11.80
N SER A 242 1.84 -4.88 -12.05
CA SER A 242 3.22 -5.31 -12.32
C SER A 242 3.81 -4.63 -13.55
N VAL A 243 3.02 -4.56 -14.64
CA VAL A 243 3.44 -3.91 -15.89
C VAL A 243 3.60 -2.40 -15.73
N GLN A 244 2.64 -1.73 -15.05
CA GLN A 244 2.65 -0.28 -14.86
C GLN A 244 3.82 0.21 -14.01
N HIS A 245 4.24 -0.58 -13.04
CA HIS A 245 5.26 -0.19 -12.06
C HIS A 245 6.59 -0.95 -12.21
N GLY A 246 6.71 -1.86 -13.17
CA GLY A 246 7.96 -2.55 -13.49
C GLY A 246 8.44 -3.55 -12.43
N PHE A 247 7.51 -4.21 -11.70
CA PHE A 247 7.86 -5.25 -10.75
C PHE A 247 6.96 -6.49 -10.89
N ASN A 248 7.33 -7.62 -10.29
CA ASN A 248 6.48 -8.81 -10.27
C ASN A 248 5.59 -8.82 -9.01
N GLY A 249 4.32 -8.38 -9.15
CA GLY A 249 3.35 -8.34 -8.06
C GLY A 249 2.95 -9.73 -7.54
N PHE A 250 3.03 -10.77 -8.37
CA PHE A 250 2.76 -12.15 -7.94
C PHE A 250 3.85 -12.70 -7.01
N ALA A 251 5.06 -12.13 -7.06
CA ALA A 251 6.17 -12.47 -6.17
C ALA A 251 6.25 -11.53 -4.95
N HIS A 252 5.33 -10.58 -4.81
CA HIS A 252 5.28 -9.72 -3.62
C HIS A 252 4.51 -10.41 -2.50
N ASN A 253 5.22 -11.20 -1.72
CA ASN A 253 4.69 -12.06 -0.66
C ASN A 253 5.34 -11.69 0.68
N PRO A 254 4.74 -10.85 1.52
CA PRO A 254 5.25 -10.51 2.84
C PRO A 254 5.52 -11.71 3.75
N ALA A 255 4.71 -12.78 3.65
CA ALA A 255 4.95 -14.01 4.41
C ALA A 255 6.31 -14.63 4.08
N ASP A 256 6.73 -14.63 2.79
CA ASP A 256 8.04 -15.15 2.40
C ASP A 256 9.20 -14.27 2.94
N TYR A 257 8.97 -12.96 3.11
CA TYR A 257 9.96 -12.04 3.67
C TYR A 257 10.11 -12.17 5.18
N ALA A 258 9.09 -12.64 5.89
CA ALA A 258 9.11 -12.82 7.34
C ALA A 258 10.22 -13.78 7.79
N ALA A 259 10.58 -14.78 6.97
CA ALA A 259 11.69 -15.70 7.23
C ALA A 259 13.07 -15.01 7.38
N ALA A 260 13.24 -13.80 6.86
CA ALA A 260 14.47 -13.02 6.99
C ALA A 260 14.56 -12.19 8.28
N VAL A 261 13.50 -12.15 9.09
CA VAL A 261 13.46 -11.41 10.35
C VAL A 261 14.22 -12.17 11.42
N GLN A 262 15.32 -11.59 11.90
CA GLN A 262 16.23 -12.18 12.89
C GLN A 262 16.19 -11.45 14.26
N CYS A 263 15.23 -10.54 14.43
CA CYS A 263 15.04 -9.78 15.67
C CYS A 263 13.66 -10.11 16.28
N PRO A 264 13.40 -9.72 17.55
CA PRO A 264 12.07 -9.83 18.11
C PRO A 264 11.00 -9.20 17.21
N ALA A 265 9.91 -9.94 16.99
CA ALA A 265 8.79 -9.52 16.17
C ALA A 265 7.49 -9.60 16.97
N LEU A 266 6.68 -8.55 16.88
CA LEU A 266 5.32 -8.52 17.42
C LEU A 266 4.35 -8.36 16.24
N VAL A 267 3.41 -9.29 16.11
CA VAL A 267 2.34 -9.21 15.11
C VAL A 267 1.04 -8.84 15.83
N LEU A 268 0.43 -7.74 15.42
CA LEU A 268 -0.86 -7.27 15.91
C LEU A 268 -1.91 -7.44 14.81
N HIS A 269 -3.05 -8.03 15.14
CA HIS A 269 -4.10 -8.26 14.16
C HIS A 269 -5.49 -8.15 14.81
N GLY A 270 -6.42 -7.50 14.10
CA GLY A 270 -7.82 -7.41 14.53
C GLY A 270 -8.64 -8.62 14.07
N ASP A 271 -9.34 -9.30 14.96
CA ASP A 271 -10.13 -10.48 14.64
C ASP A 271 -11.24 -10.23 13.61
N GLN A 272 -11.67 -8.99 13.45
CA GLN A 272 -12.69 -8.57 12.49
C GLN A 272 -12.13 -7.95 11.20
N ASP A 273 -10.82 -8.01 10.99
CA ASP A 273 -10.22 -7.50 9.75
C ASP A 273 -10.54 -8.43 8.58
N THR A 274 -11.40 -7.96 7.69
CA THR A 274 -11.83 -8.69 6.48
C THR A 274 -10.91 -8.47 5.27
N ARG A 275 -9.97 -7.53 5.36
CA ARG A 275 -9.05 -7.19 4.26
C ARG A 275 -7.75 -7.97 4.33
N ALA A 276 -7.14 -7.99 5.51
CA ALA A 276 -6.10 -8.93 5.89
C ALA A 276 -6.71 -9.86 6.94
N THR A 277 -6.77 -11.15 6.69
CA THR A 277 -7.44 -12.09 7.60
C THR A 277 -6.48 -12.58 8.68
N THR A 278 -7.02 -13.08 9.80
CA THR A 278 -6.22 -13.70 10.86
C THR A 278 -5.37 -14.87 10.32
N ALA A 279 -5.85 -15.58 9.30
CA ALA A 279 -5.09 -16.65 8.63
C ALA A 279 -3.84 -16.11 7.92
N GLU A 280 -3.93 -14.94 7.28
CA GLU A 280 -2.79 -14.27 6.62
C GLU A 280 -1.75 -13.77 7.64
N ALA A 281 -2.20 -13.29 8.81
CA ALA A 281 -1.29 -12.85 9.87
C ALA A 281 -0.55 -14.02 10.56
N ARG A 282 -1.06 -15.26 10.43
CA ARG A 282 -0.44 -16.48 10.97
C ARG A 282 0.46 -17.21 9.96
N ALA A 283 0.41 -16.84 8.69
CA ALA A 283 1.20 -17.45 7.62
C ALA A 283 2.66 -16.97 7.66
#